data_2655ba606402539dbdc9d7f3fb04d1fe
#
_entry.id   2655ba606402539dbdc9d7f3fb04d1fe
#
_cell.length_a   1.000
_cell.length_b   1.000
_cell.length_c   1.000
_cell.angle_alpha   90.00
_cell.angle_beta   90.00
_cell.angle_gamma   90.00
#
_symmetry.space_group_name_H-M   'P 1'
#
loop_
_entity.id
_entity.type
_entity.pdbx_description
1 polymer ?
#
loop_
_entity_poly.entity_id
_entity_poly.type
_entity_poly.pdbx_seq_one_letter_code
_entity_poly.pdbx_strand_id
1 'polypeptide(L)'
;MKSILLSTLLSSAFFTPIIDQVKPSNEVSGTTDSNSNRKIQLVILFDTSSSMDGLLDQAKSRLWEIVNESGALRYNGEVPTLEIAMYDYGNTTIHNREFVRKQLDFTSDLDLVSQKLFALRTNGGDEFCGAVIDDALDQLEWSSDPKDLKMIYIAGNEPFNQGPVKYKEACAAARHMDILVNTIYCGDYMQGIREFWKDGASCSSGDYFNINSDKKIVFIPTPYDDQINEYSNKINTTYVAYNSLGSERKGMQVRQDHNAEQMHPSVANMRAKTKISSNYSNGEWDLVDAYLADSTFIDRLKKEDLPKELKGKTAKELQLFVDVKLKE
;
A
#
# COMPACT_ATOMS: atom_id res chain seq x y z
N MET A 1 10.11 21.33 4.25
CA MET A 1 10.73 20.24 5.04
C MET A 1 10.14 18.86 4.72
N LYS A 2 9.26 18.72 3.71
CA LYS A 2 8.66 17.41 3.31
C LYS A 2 9.54 16.60 2.33
N SER A 3 10.56 17.22 1.72
CA SER A 3 11.38 16.61 0.64
C SER A 3 12.58 15.76 1.10
N ILE A 4 12.88 15.70 2.41
CA ILE A 4 14.12 15.05 2.89
C ILE A 4 13.92 13.57 3.28
N LEU A 5 12.69 13.11 3.46
CA LEU A 5 12.41 11.76 3.97
C LEU A 5 12.26 10.67 2.90
N LEU A 6 12.14 11.03 1.62
CA LEU A 6 11.86 10.06 0.55
C LEU A 6 13.11 9.58 -0.21
N SER A 7 14.25 10.31 -0.13
CA SER A 7 15.49 9.94 -0.83
C SER A 7 16.23 8.74 -0.22
N THR A 8 15.86 8.30 0.98
CA THR A 8 16.49 7.16 1.68
C THR A 8 15.88 5.80 1.33
N LEU A 9 14.76 5.78 0.60
CA LEU A 9 14.00 4.56 0.31
C LEU A 9 14.57 3.69 -0.81
N LEU A 10 15.58 4.12 -1.54
CA LEU A 10 16.03 3.44 -2.78
C LEU A 10 17.51 3.10 -2.88
N SER A 11 18.35 3.42 -1.90
CA SER A 11 19.75 2.97 -1.92
C SER A 11 20.02 1.97 -0.80
N SER A 12 20.13 0.70 -1.14
CA SER A 12 20.77 -0.33 -0.31
C SER A 12 22.27 -0.05 -0.20
N ALA A 13 22.65 1.01 0.50
CA ALA A 13 24.02 1.24 0.91
C ALA A 13 24.01 1.42 2.42
N PHE A 14 24.77 0.61 3.12
CA PHE A 14 25.00 0.66 4.56
C PHE A 14 25.39 2.07 5.01
N PHE A 15 24.55 2.74 5.78
CA PHE A 15 24.90 3.95 6.50
C PHE A 15 24.67 3.75 8.00
N THR A 16 25.75 3.87 8.76
CA THR A 16 25.72 3.98 10.21
C THR A 16 25.19 5.37 10.60
N PRO A 17 24.29 5.49 11.58
CA PRO A 17 23.77 6.79 11.98
C PRO A 17 24.82 7.55 12.83
N ILE A 18 25.17 8.75 12.38
CA ILE A 18 25.82 9.76 13.23
C ILE A 18 24.72 10.46 14.03
N ILE A 19 24.69 10.19 15.32
CA ILE A 19 23.81 10.89 16.27
C ILE A 19 24.50 12.20 16.64
N ASP A 20 24.02 13.31 16.09
CA ASP A 20 24.42 14.63 16.55
C ASP A 20 23.42 15.11 17.63
N GLN A 21 23.98 15.44 18.80
CA GLN A 21 23.26 15.88 19.99
C GLN A 21 22.73 17.31 19.78
N VAL A 22 21.45 17.48 19.57
CA VAL A 22 20.79 18.79 19.64
C VAL A 22 20.21 18.99 21.03
N LYS A 23 20.73 19.99 21.77
CA LYS A 23 20.22 20.44 23.05
C LYS A 23 18.78 20.97 22.92
N PRO A 24 17.91 20.71 23.91
CA PRO A 24 16.55 21.26 23.90
C PRO A 24 16.56 22.75 24.28
N SER A 25 15.94 23.59 23.47
CA SER A 25 15.59 24.96 23.80
C SER A 25 14.08 25.09 23.97
N ASN A 26 13.71 25.46 25.21
CA ASN A 26 12.51 26.16 25.70
C ASN A 26 11.10 25.72 25.21
N GLU A 27 10.33 25.39 26.23
CA GLU A 27 8.90 25.17 26.24
C GLU A 27 8.12 26.31 25.57
N VAL A 28 7.41 25.95 24.50
CA VAL A 28 6.26 26.71 24.03
C VAL A 28 5.02 25.95 24.51
N SER A 29 4.26 26.63 25.39
CA SER A 29 2.95 26.19 25.84
C SER A 29 2.06 25.84 24.67
N GLY A 30 1.99 24.54 24.34
CA GLY A 30 1.18 24.02 23.24
C GLY A 30 -0.22 23.71 23.75
N THR A 31 -1.20 24.32 23.12
CA THR A 31 -2.58 23.81 23.06
C THR A 31 -2.55 22.31 22.79
N THR A 32 -3.26 21.55 23.60
CA THR A 32 -3.51 20.11 23.39
C THR A 32 -4.23 19.94 22.06
N ASP A 33 -3.46 19.75 20.97
CA ASP A 33 -3.97 19.27 19.70
C ASP A 33 -4.57 17.88 19.98
N SER A 34 -5.86 17.76 19.77
CA SER A 34 -6.57 16.48 19.79
C SER A 34 -5.77 15.48 18.97
N ASN A 35 -5.51 14.32 19.54
CA ASN A 35 -4.75 13.21 18.98
C ASN A 35 -5.44 12.70 17.68
N SER A 36 -5.37 13.47 16.60
CA SER A 36 -5.84 13.04 15.29
C SER A 36 -4.79 12.09 14.72
N ASN A 37 -5.13 10.81 14.67
CA ASN A 37 -4.30 9.80 14.04
C ASN A 37 -3.99 10.25 12.61
N ARG A 38 -2.71 10.52 12.31
CA ARG A 38 -2.28 10.97 10.96
C ARG A 38 -2.54 9.91 9.93
N LYS A 39 -2.76 10.36 8.69
CA LYS A 39 -2.96 9.47 7.56
C LYS A 39 -1.80 9.54 6.57
N ILE A 40 -1.59 8.41 5.92
CA ILE A 40 -0.83 8.31 4.68
C ILE A 40 -1.82 7.86 3.61
N GLN A 41 -2.10 8.72 2.65
CA GLN A 41 -2.91 8.38 1.48
C GLN A 41 -1.99 8.12 0.30
N LEU A 42 -1.95 6.86 -0.13
CA LEU A 42 -1.12 6.35 -1.21
C LEU A 42 -2.00 5.93 -2.39
N VAL A 43 -1.80 6.51 -3.56
CA VAL A 43 -2.48 6.10 -4.79
C VAL A 43 -1.50 5.41 -5.73
N ILE A 44 -1.89 4.25 -6.22
CA ILE A 44 -1.15 3.48 -7.22
C ILE A 44 -1.85 3.65 -8.57
N LEU A 45 -1.13 4.19 -9.55
CA LEU A 45 -1.55 4.29 -10.95
C LEU A 45 -0.67 3.34 -11.77
N PHE A 46 -1.28 2.29 -12.32
CA PHE A 46 -0.54 1.20 -12.94
C PHE A 46 -0.87 1.08 -14.43
N ASP A 47 0.15 1.20 -15.27
CA ASP A 47 0.04 0.92 -16.70
C ASP A 47 -0.18 -0.57 -16.93
N THR A 48 -1.28 -0.89 -17.62
CA THR A 48 -1.64 -2.25 -18.00
C THR A 48 -1.74 -2.41 -19.53
N SER A 49 -0.99 -1.60 -20.27
CA SER A 49 -0.81 -1.77 -21.71
C SER A 49 0.00 -3.01 -22.06
N SER A 50 -0.02 -3.44 -23.32
CA SER A 50 0.74 -4.62 -23.78
C SER A 50 2.25 -4.42 -23.70
N SER A 51 2.76 -3.19 -23.75
CA SER A 51 4.19 -2.89 -23.61
C SER A 51 4.74 -3.25 -22.23
N MET A 52 3.86 -3.36 -21.23
CA MET A 52 4.20 -3.81 -19.88
C MET A 52 4.32 -5.33 -19.73
N ASP A 53 4.08 -6.12 -20.77
CA ASP A 53 4.28 -7.57 -20.74
C ASP A 53 5.74 -7.91 -20.35
N GLY A 54 5.90 -8.83 -19.41
CA GLY A 54 7.21 -9.20 -18.87
C GLY A 54 7.75 -8.25 -17.77
N LEU A 55 7.21 -7.04 -17.61
CA LEU A 55 7.53 -6.08 -16.57
C LEU A 55 6.50 -6.08 -15.44
N LEU A 56 5.30 -6.58 -15.74
CA LEU A 56 4.12 -6.52 -14.87
C LEU A 56 4.41 -7.05 -13.46
N ASP A 57 5.04 -8.22 -13.33
CA ASP A 57 5.30 -8.85 -12.02
C ASP A 57 6.37 -8.12 -11.23
N GLN A 58 7.40 -7.58 -11.90
CA GLN A 58 8.42 -6.75 -11.24
C GLN A 58 7.82 -5.45 -10.73
N ALA A 59 6.98 -4.80 -11.54
CA ALA A 59 6.33 -3.55 -11.16
C ALA A 59 5.33 -3.78 -10.01
N LYS A 60 4.53 -4.86 -10.03
CA LYS A 60 3.66 -5.25 -8.90
C LYS A 60 4.44 -5.49 -7.63
N SER A 61 5.56 -6.21 -7.71
CA SER A 61 6.42 -6.47 -6.56
C SER A 61 6.98 -5.17 -5.98
N ARG A 62 7.42 -4.24 -6.85
CA ARG A 62 7.95 -2.95 -6.42
C ARG A 62 6.88 -2.07 -5.75
N LEU A 63 5.69 -2.02 -6.32
CA LEU A 63 4.58 -1.28 -5.73
C LEU A 63 4.16 -1.88 -4.38
N TRP A 64 4.17 -3.21 -4.26
CA TRP A 64 3.90 -3.87 -3.00
C TRP A 64 4.97 -3.59 -1.93
N GLU A 65 6.23 -3.46 -2.34
CA GLU A 65 7.31 -3.02 -1.46
C GLU A 65 7.06 -1.58 -0.94
N ILE A 66 6.65 -0.65 -1.82
CA ILE A 66 6.29 0.73 -1.45
C ILE A 66 5.13 0.74 -0.44
N VAL A 67 4.11 -0.10 -0.62
CA VAL A 67 3.02 -0.28 0.35
C VAL A 67 3.55 -0.68 1.73
N ASN A 68 4.43 -1.69 1.77
CA ASN A 68 5.03 -2.17 3.02
C ASN A 68 5.92 -1.11 3.70
N GLU A 69 6.71 -0.38 2.92
CA GLU A 69 7.57 0.68 3.43
C GLU A 69 6.73 1.84 3.97
N SER A 70 5.66 2.22 3.26
CA SER A 70 4.70 3.24 3.72
C SER A 70 4.03 2.85 5.03
N GLY A 71 3.62 1.58 5.18
CA GLY A 71 3.04 1.04 6.41
C GLY A 71 4.02 0.97 7.59
N ALA A 72 5.33 1.02 7.33
CA ALA A 72 6.36 1.02 8.36
C ALA A 72 6.73 2.42 8.87
N LEU A 73 6.26 3.48 8.22
CA LEU A 73 6.54 4.86 8.62
C LEU A 73 6.00 5.16 10.03
N ARG A 74 6.69 6.04 10.74
CA ARG A 74 6.30 6.51 12.07
C ARG A 74 6.37 8.03 12.12
N TYR A 75 5.40 8.61 12.80
CA TYR A 75 5.40 10.03 13.10
C TYR A 75 5.34 10.22 14.63
N ASN A 76 6.37 10.82 15.22
CA ASN A 76 6.51 10.93 16.69
C ASN A 76 6.36 9.59 17.43
N GLY A 77 6.79 8.48 16.82
CA GLY A 77 6.68 7.13 17.39
C GLY A 77 5.35 6.42 17.11
N GLU A 78 4.33 7.14 16.65
CA GLU A 78 3.02 6.56 16.29
C GLU A 78 2.97 6.10 14.84
N VAL A 79 2.11 5.12 14.55
CA VAL A 79 1.86 4.58 13.21
C VAL A 79 0.71 5.36 12.57
N PRO A 80 0.95 6.08 11.46
CA PRO A 80 -0.14 6.68 10.70
C PRO A 80 -1.06 5.62 10.11
N THR A 81 -2.34 5.93 9.96
CA THR A 81 -3.28 5.09 9.21
C THR A 81 -2.91 5.14 7.72
N LEU A 82 -2.65 3.98 7.11
CA LEU A 82 -2.38 3.85 5.69
C LEU A 82 -3.68 3.58 4.93
N GLU A 83 -4.01 4.46 3.99
CA GLU A 83 -5.13 4.31 3.06
C GLU A 83 -4.58 4.23 1.63
N ILE A 84 -5.01 3.24 0.86
CA ILE A 84 -4.53 2.99 -0.51
C ILE A 84 -5.69 3.04 -1.48
N ALA A 85 -5.53 3.78 -2.58
CA ALA A 85 -6.41 3.73 -3.74
C ALA A 85 -5.65 3.24 -4.97
N MET A 86 -6.34 2.72 -5.96
CA MET A 86 -5.69 2.13 -7.12
C MET A 86 -6.45 2.39 -8.42
N TYR A 87 -5.71 2.72 -9.46
CA TYR A 87 -6.17 2.81 -10.85
C TYR A 87 -5.28 1.95 -11.75
N ASP A 88 -5.83 1.47 -12.84
CA ASP A 88 -5.07 1.01 -14.00
C ASP A 88 -5.42 1.84 -15.22
N TYR A 89 -4.46 1.95 -16.15
CA TYR A 89 -4.63 2.72 -17.38
C TYR A 89 -3.91 2.06 -18.56
N GLY A 90 -4.14 2.55 -19.76
CA GLY A 90 -3.49 2.06 -20.97
C GLY A 90 -4.00 0.70 -21.47
N ASN A 91 -5.18 0.26 -21.08
CA ASN A 91 -5.71 -1.06 -21.40
C ASN A 91 -6.94 -0.94 -22.30
N THR A 92 -6.93 -1.58 -23.48
CA THR A 92 -8.03 -1.54 -24.46
C THR A 92 -9.33 -2.18 -23.97
N THR A 93 -9.30 -2.98 -22.91
CA THR A 93 -10.53 -3.48 -22.28
C THR A 93 -11.26 -2.41 -21.47
N ILE A 94 -10.64 -1.24 -21.27
CA ILE A 94 -11.25 -0.09 -20.63
C ILE A 94 -11.96 0.74 -21.70
N HIS A 95 -13.29 0.73 -21.69
CA HIS A 95 -14.10 1.31 -22.74
C HIS A 95 -14.46 2.78 -22.49
N ASN A 96 -13.50 3.60 -22.06
CA ASN A 96 -13.63 5.04 -22.02
C ASN A 96 -12.57 5.72 -22.91
N ARG A 97 -12.70 7.04 -23.10
CA ARG A 97 -11.83 7.80 -24.03
C ARG A 97 -10.36 7.85 -23.59
N GLU A 98 -10.11 7.68 -22.31
CA GLU A 98 -8.80 7.93 -21.69
C GLU A 98 -8.13 6.65 -21.21
N PHE A 99 -8.79 5.49 -21.44
CA PHE A 99 -8.30 4.18 -20.99
C PHE A 99 -7.90 4.13 -19.52
N VAL A 100 -8.67 4.83 -18.65
CA VAL A 100 -8.45 4.92 -17.20
C VAL A 100 -9.56 4.19 -16.46
N ARG A 101 -9.21 3.38 -15.45
CA ARG A 101 -10.18 2.68 -14.62
C ARG A 101 -9.78 2.74 -13.15
N LYS A 102 -10.71 3.21 -12.31
CA LYS A 102 -10.58 3.10 -10.87
C LYS A 102 -10.81 1.65 -10.42
N GLN A 103 -9.82 1.05 -9.79
CA GLN A 103 -9.87 -0.30 -9.23
C GLN A 103 -10.33 -0.31 -7.78
N LEU A 104 -9.90 0.71 -7.00
CA LEU A 104 -10.21 0.88 -5.58
C LEU A 104 -10.28 2.37 -5.22
N ASP A 105 -11.26 2.72 -4.42
CA ASP A 105 -11.24 3.93 -3.59
C ASP A 105 -10.29 3.75 -2.41
N PHE A 106 -10.00 4.81 -1.64
CA PHE A 106 -9.16 4.69 -0.46
C PHE A 106 -9.66 3.61 0.50
N THR A 107 -8.79 2.68 0.82
CA THR A 107 -9.06 1.57 1.75
C THR A 107 -7.82 1.24 2.58
N SER A 108 -8.03 0.80 3.81
CA SER A 108 -6.99 0.20 4.66
C SER A 108 -6.93 -1.32 4.54
N ASP A 109 -7.81 -1.94 3.75
CA ASP A 109 -7.83 -3.39 3.50
C ASP A 109 -6.70 -3.81 2.55
N LEU A 110 -5.54 -4.17 3.12
CA LEU A 110 -4.36 -4.55 2.35
C LEU A 110 -4.54 -5.87 1.57
N ASP A 111 -5.46 -6.74 1.98
CA ASP A 111 -5.80 -7.95 1.23
C ASP A 111 -6.58 -7.61 -0.04
N LEU A 112 -7.49 -6.64 0.04
CA LEU A 112 -8.21 -6.15 -1.13
C LEU A 112 -7.27 -5.44 -2.11
N VAL A 113 -6.34 -4.62 -1.61
CA VAL A 113 -5.29 -3.99 -2.44
C VAL A 113 -4.44 -5.06 -3.13
N SER A 114 -3.97 -6.06 -2.39
CA SER A 114 -3.21 -7.20 -2.93
C SER A 114 -4.01 -7.93 -4.01
N GLN A 115 -5.27 -8.27 -3.74
CA GLN A 115 -6.14 -8.95 -4.69
C GLN A 115 -6.25 -8.17 -6.01
N LYS A 116 -6.50 -6.87 -5.95
CA LYS A 116 -6.66 -6.03 -7.13
C LYS A 116 -5.35 -5.88 -7.90
N LEU A 117 -4.24 -5.64 -7.21
CA LEU A 117 -2.92 -5.49 -7.81
C LEU A 117 -2.50 -6.77 -8.57
N PHE A 118 -2.65 -7.93 -7.93
CA PHE A 118 -2.24 -9.20 -8.54
C PHE A 118 -3.23 -9.71 -9.61
N ALA A 119 -4.46 -9.21 -9.62
CA ALA A 119 -5.43 -9.50 -10.67
C ALA A 119 -5.20 -8.74 -11.97
N LEU A 120 -4.40 -7.66 -11.97
CA LEU A 120 -4.12 -6.87 -13.17
C LEU A 120 -3.52 -7.74 -14.29
N ARG A 121 -3.98 -7.49 -15.52
CA ARG A 121 -3.50 -8.15 -16.74
C ARG A 121 -3.27 -7.08 -17.78
N THR A 122 -2.29 -7.28 -18.61
CA THR A 122 -1.96 -6.41 -19.73
C THR A 122 -2.85 -6.66 -20.93
N ASN A 123 -3.15 -5.58 -21.66
CA ASN A 123 -3.77 -5.61 -22.98
C ASN A 123 -3.51 -4.26 -23.67
N GLY A 124 -3.29 -4.23 -24.99
CA GLY A 124 -2.91 -3.03 -25.71
C GLY A 124 -3.79 -1.82 -25.44
N GLY A 125 -3.25 -0.61 -25.60
CA GLY A 125 -3.96 0.65 -25.41
C GLY A 125 -3.03 1.85 -25.54
N ASP A 126 -3.58 3.05 -25.38
CA ASP A 126 -2.84 4.30 -25.30
C ASP A 126 -2.69 4.70 -23.82
N GLU A 127 -1.51 5.14 -23.42
CA GLU A 127 -1.13 5.36 -22.04
C GLU A 127 -1.15 6.86 -21.69
N PHE A 128 -2.22 7.33 -21.06
CA PHE A 128 -2.44 8.73 -20.76
C PHE A 128 -2.15 9.06 -19.30
N CYS A 129 -0.85 9.23 -18.98
CA CYS A 129 -0.39 9.56 -17.64
C CYS A 129 -1.06 10.80 -17.04
N GLY A 130 -1.24 11.85 -17.86
CA GLY A 130 -1.92 13.08 -17.43
C GLY A 130 -3.38 12.81 -17.03
N ALA A 131 -4.10 12.00 -17.81
CA ALA A 131 -5.51 11.70 -17.56
C ALA A 131 -5.70 10.87 -16.27
N VAL A 132 -4.90 9.82 -16.06
CA VAL A 132 -5.04 8.99 -14.86
C VAL A 132 -4.65 9.75 -13.58
N ILE A 133 -3.71 10.71 -13.65
CA ILE A 133 -3.40 11.59 -12.52
C ILE A 133 -4.60 12.50 -12.25
N ASP A 134 -5.15 13.15 -13.26
CA ASP A 134 -6.28 14.06 -13.15
C ASP A 134 -7.51 13.37 -12.56
N ASP A 135 -7.86 12.18 -13.08
CA ASP A 135 -8.92 11.33 -12.54
C ASP A 135 -8.72 10.98 -11.06
N ALA A 136 -7.48 10.65 -10.67
CA ALA A 136 -7.17 10.33 -9.28
C ALA A 136 -7.28 11.56 -8.36
N LEU A 137 -7.00 12.75 -8.86
CA LEU A 137 -7.16 14.00 -8.10
C LEU A 137 -8.63 14.37 -7.92
N ASP A 138 -9.45 14.18 -8.95
CA ASP A 138 -10.85 14.62 -8.98
C ASP A 138 -11.80 13.61 -8.29
N GLN A 139 -11.56 12.30 -8.46
CA GLN A 139 -12.50 11.26 -8.06
C GLN A 139 -12.25 10.65 -6.68
N LEU A 140 -11.10 10.93 -6.04
CA LEU A 140 -10.77 10.39 -4.73
C LEU A 140 -11.01 11.39 -3.61
N GLU A 141 -11.45 10.88 -2.46
CA GLU A 141 -11.65 11.68 -1.25
C GLU A 141 -10.33 11.91 -0.52
N TRP A 142 -9.54 12.86 -1.02
CA TRP A 142 -8.28 13.24 -0.42
C TRP A 142 -8.48 13.96 0.91
N SER A 143 -7.63 13.64 1.89
CA SER A 143 -7.61 14.37 3.17
C SER A 143 -7.33 15.85 2.98
N SER A 144 -8.10 16.66 3.69
CA SER A 144 -7.88 18.11 3.80
C SER A 144 -6.91 18.50 4.91
N ASP A 145 -6.48 17.57 5.78
CA ASP A 145 -5.51 17.85 6.85
C ASP A 145 -4.11 18.04 6.21
N PRO A 146 -3.49 19.24 6.33
CA PRO A 146 -2.17 19.51 5.75
C PRO A 146 -1.06 18.71 6.42
N LYS A 147 -1.34 18.05 7.53
CA LYS A 147 -0.40 17.19 8.25
C LYS A 147 -0.33 15.79 7.65
N ASP A 148 -1.33 15.36 6.90
CA ASP A 148 -1.37 14.04 6.27
C ASP A 148 -0.42 13.96 5.08
N LEU A 149 0.18 12.79 4.89
CA LEU A 149 1.06 12.53 3.76
C LEU A 149 0.23 12.00 2.58
N LYS A 150 0.28 12.69 1.46
CA LYS A 150 -0.45 12.34 0.25
C LYS A 150 0.50 12.07 -0.91
N MET A 151 0.42 10.89 -1.50
CA MET A 151 1.34 10.45 -2.55
C MET A 151 0.62 9.68 -3.65
N ILE A 152 1.05 9.92 -4.88
CA ILE A 152 0.75 9.11 -6.05
C ILE A 152 2.05 8.41 -6.48
N TYR A 153 1.98 7.12 -6.79
CA TYR A 153 3.01 6.40 -7.53
C TYR A 153 2.43 5.95 -8.86
N ILE A 154 2.98 6.48 -9.94
CA ILE A 154 2.59 6.10 -11.30
C ILE A 154 3.70 5.28 -11.95
N ALA A 155 3.35 4.09 -12.45
CA ALA A 155 4.27 3.16 -13.11
C ALA A 155 3.84 2.90 -14.55
N GLY A 156 4.79 2.93 -15.49
CA GLY A 156 4.59 2.68 -16.91
C GLY A 156 5.88 2.82 -17.71
N ASN A 157 5.82 2.66 -19.03
CA ASN A 157 7.00 2.62 -19.89
C ASN A 157 6.89 3.43 -21.20
N GLU A 158 5.76 4.07 -21.46
CA GLU A 158 5.54 4.92 -22.63
C GLU A 158 5.79 6.42 -22.31
N PRO A 159 5.90 7.33 -23.31
CA PRO A 159 6.14 8.74 -23.05
C PRO A 159 5.09 9.38 -22.14
N PHE A 160 5.55 10.01 -21.06
CA PHE A 160 4.69 10.59 -20.01
C PHE A 160 3.77 11.72 -20.49
N ASN A 161 4.08 12.30 -21.65
CA ASN A 161 3.37 13.44 -22.23
C ASN A 161 2.28 13.05 -23.24
N GLN A 162 1.91 11.79 -23.32
CA GLN A 162 0.83 11.30 -24.18
C GLN A 162 -0.55 11.72 -23.68
N GLY A 163 -1.50 11.78 -24.60
CA GLY A 163 -2.91 11.99 -24.31
C GLY A 163 -3.40 13.44 -24.31
N PRO A 164 -4.71 13.60 -24.13
CA PRO A 164 -5.37 14.91 -24.21
C PRO A 164 -5.14 15.78 -22.98
N VAL A 165 -4.96 15.18 -21.79
CA VAL A 165 -4.70 15.88 -20.53
C VAL A 165 -3.20 16.09 -20.41
N LYS A 166 -2.80 17.35 -20.31
CA LYS A 166 -1.37 17.68 -20.17
C LYS A 166 -0.88 17.33 -18.77
N TYR A 167 0.08 16.42 -18.68
CA TYR A 167 0.64 15.99 -17.40
C TYR A 167 1.14 17.13 -16.52
N LYS A 168 1.66 18.24 -17.13
CA LYS A 168 2.11 19.42 -16.38
C LYS A 168 0.96 20.12 -15.65
N GLU A 169 -0.23 20.14 -16.25
CA GLU A 169 -1.44 20.69 -15.61
C GLU A 169 -1.90 19.79 -14.47
N ALA A 170 -1.98 18.47 -14.69
CA ALA A 170 -2.34 17.49 -13.67
C ALA A 170 -1.35 17.48 -12.49
N CYS A 171 -0.04 17.49 -12.78
CA CYS A 171 0.98 17.54 -11.70
C CYS A 171 0.97 18.88 -10.95
N ALA A 172 0.67 19.99 -11.61
CA ALA A 172 0.51 21.30 -10.94
C ALA A 172 -0.71 21.29 -10.03
N ALA A 173 -1.83 20.67 -10.45
CA ALA A 173 -3.02 20.46 -9.62
C ALA A 173 -2.69 19.58 -8.40
N ALA A 174 -1.96 18.47 -8.58
CA ALA A 174 -1.49 17.64 -7.48
C ALA A 174 -0.68 18.44 -6.46
N ARG A 175 0.25 19.28 -6.93
CA ARG A 175 1.06 20.14 -6.07
C ARG A 175 0.22 21.15 -5.28
N HIS A 176 -0.82 21.72 -5.88
CA HIS A 176 -1.75 22.62 -5.18
C HIS A 176 -2.54 21.92 -4.06
N MET A 177 -2.74 20.61 -4.18
CA MET A 177 -3.36 19.77 -3.16
C MET A 177 -2.36 19.19 -2.15
N ASP A 178 -1.07 19.59 -2.20
CA ASP A 178 0.03 19.00 -1.42
C ASP A 178 0.21 17.49 -1.67
N ILE A 179 -0.04 17.03 -2.89
CA ILE A 179 0.13 15.63 -3.31
C ILE A 179 1.44 15.48 -4.08
N LEU A 180 2.29 14.55 -3.66
CA LEU A 180 3.54 14.21 -4.34
C LEU A 180 3.25 13.18 -5.43
N VAL A 181 3.65 13.45 -6.68
CA VAL A 181 3.57 12.47 -7.77
C VAL A 181 4.96 11.86 -7.98
N ASN A 182 5.14 10.62 -7.55
CA ASN A 182 6.34 9.85 -7.76
C ASN A 182 6.18 9.01 -9.03
N THR A 183 7.19 8.99 -9.88
CA THR A 183 7.12 8.27 -11.15
C THR A 183 8.08 7.09 -11.18
N ILE A 184 7.64 5.95 -11.72
CA ILE A 184 8.41 4.72 -11.86
C ILE A 184 8.44 4.34 -13.35
N TYR A 185 9.54 4.64 -14.02
CA TYR A 185 9.71 4.22 -15.40
C TYR A 185 10.13 2.75 -15.49
N CYS A 186 9.37 1.96 -16.21
CA CYS A 186 9.64 0.54 -16.42
C CYS A 186 10.50 0.34 -17.68
N GLY A 187 11.82 0.61 -17.55
CA GLY A 187 12.76 0.58 -18.66
C GLY A 187 14.13 1.16 -18.31
N ASP A 188 14.87 1.64 -19.32
CA ASP A 188 16.18 2.29 -19.13
C ASP A 188 16.03 3.65 -18.43
N TYR A 189 16.88 3.91 -17.44
CA TYR A 189 16.82 5.14 -16.62
C TYR A 189 16.90 6.42 -17.48
N MET A 190 17.82 6.44 -18.47
CA MET A 190 18.00 7.62 -19.31
C MET A 190 16.90 7.78 -20.35
N GLN A 191 16.27 6.68 -20.78
CA GLN A 191 15.11 6.73 -21.65
C GLN A 191 13.92 7.36 -20.92
N GLY A 192 13.61 6.94 -19.66
CA GLY A 192 12.54 7.54 -18.89
C GLY A 192 12.74 9.05 -18.65
N ILE A 193 13.99 9.54 -18.55
CA ILE A 193 14.26 10.99 -18.51
C ILE A 193 13.88 11.64 -19.85
N ARG A 194 14.25 11.06 -20.99
CA ARG A 194 13.91 11.59 -22.33
C ARG A 194 12.41 11.57 -22.59
N GLU A 195 11.70 10.63 -21.99
CA GLU A 195 10.25 10.44 -22.11
C GLU A 195 9.45 11.14 -21.00
N PHE A 196 10.07 12.16 -20.36
CA PHE A 196 9.45 13.10 -19.42
C PHE A 196 9.03 12.53 -18.06
N TRP A 197 9.38 11.28 -17.71
CA TRP A 197 9.02 10.68 -16.42
C TRP A 197 9.64 11.45 -15.24
N LYS A 198 10.92 11.84 -15.38
CA LYS A 198 11.59 12.67 -14.36
C LYS A 198 10.98 14.07 -14.27
N ASP A 199 10.59 14.67 -15.39
CA ASP A 199 9.92 15.99 -15.42
C ASP A 199 8.55 15.89 -14.75
N GLY A 200 7.79 14.81 -15.01
CA GLY A 200 6.51 14.50 -14.36
C GLY A 200 6.61 14.40 -12.84
N ALA A 201 7.62 13.73 -12.31
CA ALA A 201 7.88 13.70 -10.86
C ALA A 201 8.23 15.11 -10.33
N SER A 202 9.17 15.80 -10.99
CA SER A 202 9.69 17.08 -10.52
C SER A 202 8.63 18.18 -10.45
N CYS A 203 7.60 18.17 -11.32
CA CYS A 203 6.58 19.21 -11.35
C CYS A 203 5.65 19.21 -10.12
N SER A 204 5.55 18.08 -9.41
CA SER A 204 4.82 17.96 -8.14
C SER A 204 5.73 17.85 -6.90
N SER A 205 7.05 17.98 -7.07
CA SER A 205 8.07 17.76 -6.04
C SER A 205 8.18 16.28 -5.58
N GLY A 206 7.79 15.35 -6.43
CA GLY A 206 8.01 13.92 -6.24
C GLY A 206 9.36 13.43 -6.77
N ASP A 207 9.62 12.15 -6.62
CA ASP A 207 10.85 11.47 -7.01
C ASP A 207 10.65 10.61 -8.27
N TYR A 208 11.73 10.51 -9.08
CA TYR A 208 11.77 9.66 -10.25
C TYR A 208 12.56 8.38 -9.96
N PHE A 209 11.93 7.25 -10.24
CA PHE A 209 12.52 5.92 -10.11
C PHE A 209 12.47 5.16 -11.43
N ASN A 210 13.25 4.09 -11.55
CA ASN A 210 13.10 3.16 -12.67
C ASN A 210 13.18 1.70 -12.23
N ILE A 211 12.48 0.85 -12.97
CA ILE A 211 12.61 -0.60 -12.94
C ILE A 211 13.28 -1.03 -14.24
N ASN A 212 14.53 -1.45 -14.16
CA ASN A 212 15.26 -1.89 -15.33
C ASN A 212 14.82 -3.31 -15.72
N SER A 213 14.18 -3.46 -16.88
CA SER A 213 13.72 -4.75 -17.42
C SER A 213 14.85 -5.79 -17.59
N ASP A 214 16.06 -5.31 -17.84
CA ASP A 214 17.23 -6.17 -18.06
C ASP A 214 17.86 -6.67 -16.75
N LYS A 215 17.49 -6.08 -15.64
CA LYS A 215 17.96 -6.47 -14.31
C LYS A 215 16.87 -7.24 -13.60
N LYS A 216 16.88 -8.57 -13.76
CA LYS A 216 16.02 -9.41 -12.92
C LYS A 216 16.31 -9.14 -11.45
N ILE A 217 15.26 -9.03 -10.64
CA ILE A 217 15.41 -8.99 -9.18
C ILE A 217 16.09 -10.29 -8.77
N VAL A 218 17.34 -10.20 -8.32
CA VAL A 218 18.07 -11.37 -7.84
C VAL A 218 17.60 -11.65 -6.43
N PHE A 219 16.75 -12.65 -6.28
CA PHE A 219 16.44 -13.20 -4.96
C PHE A 219 17.67 -13.95 -4.44
N ILE A 220 18.12 -13.55 -3.27
CA ILE A 220 19.19 -14.28 -2.54
C ILE A 220 18.47 -15.14 -1.50
N PRO A 221 18.36 -16.46 -1.71
CA PRO A 221 17.72 -17.34 -0.74
C PRO A 221 18.47 -17.28 0.60
N THR A 222 17.73 -17.23 1.68
CA THR A 222 18.28 -17.25 3.03
C THR A 222 17.75 -18.47 3.79
N PRO A 223 18.51 -18.97 4.81
CA PRO A 223 18.01 -20.08 5.65
C PRO A 223 16.75 -19.73 6.45
N TYR A 224 16.35 -18.47 6.44
CA TYR A 224 15.17 -17.97 7.17
C TYR A 224 13.89 -17.97 6.36
N ASP A 225 13.95 -18.11 5.04
CA ASP A 225 12.78 -18.01 4.16
C ASP A 225 11.72 -19.05 4.48
N ASP A 226 12.15 -20.31 4.71
CA ASP A 226 11.23 -21.38 5.12
C ASP A 226 10.60 -21.09 6.48
N GLN A 227 11.36 -20.53 7.42
CA GLN A 227 10.84 -20.15 8.75
C GLN A 227 9.85 -18.99 8.66
N ILE A 228 10.10 -18.00 7.81
CA ILE A 228 9.20 -16.88 7.57
C ILE A 228 7.86 -17.39 7.02
N ASN A 229 7.90 -18.31 6.05
CA ASN A 229 6.71 -18.92 5.48
C ASN A 229 5.95 -19.77 6.53
N GLU A 230 6.67 -20.55 7.34
CA GLU A 230 6.07 -21.32 8.44
C GLU A 230 5.35 -20.41 9.44
N TYR A 231 5.98 -19.30 9.88
CA TYR A 231 5.35 -18.33 10.77
C TYR A 231 4.19 -17.61 10.12
N SER A 232 4.31 -17.24 8.84
CA SER A 232 3.20 -16.66 8.08
C SER A 232 1.97 -17.57 8.07
N ASN A 233 2.17 -18.88 7.89
CA ASN A 233 1.10 -19.86 7.93
C ASN A 233 0.55 -20.06 9.36
N LYS A 234 1.40 -20.02 10.39
CA LYS A 234 0.95 -20.09 11.80
C LYS A 234 0.06 -18.89 12.16
N ILE A 235 0.41 -17.67 11.74
CA ILE A 235 -0.42 -16.48 11.93
C ILE A 235 -1.82 -16.72 11.36
N ASN A 236 -1.98 -17.40 10.22
CA ASN A 236 -3.29 -17.68 9.65
C ASN A 236 -4.19 -18.53 10.57
N THR A 237 -3.61 -19.30 11.47
CA THR A 237 -4.36 -20.13 12.43
C THR A 237 -4.84 -19.34 13.65
N THR A 238 -4.30 -18.15 13.89
CA THR A 238 -4.72 -17.31 15.02
C THR A 238 -5.97 -16.50 14.72
N TYR A 239 -6.26 -16.20 13.44
CA TYR A 239 -7.46 -15.44 13.05
C TYR A 239 -8.75 -16.22 13.32
N VAL A 240 -9.68 -15.54 13.97
CA VAL A 240 -11.00 -16.08 14.36
C VAL A 240 -12.08 -15.33 13.59
N ALA A 241 -12.46 -15.89 12.44
CA ALA A 241 -13.50 -15.30 11.60
C ALA A 241 -14.83 -15.18 12.33
N TYR A 242 -15.41 -13.98 12.38
CA TYR A 242 -16.72 -13.70 12.93
C TYR A 242 -17.60 -12.95 11.93
N ASN A 243 -18.88 -12.81 12.18
CA ASN A 243 -19.91 -12.24 11.34
C ASN A 243 -20.07 -12.85 9.93
N SER A 244 -20.92 -12.26 9.10
CA SER A 244 -21.23 -12.77 7.74
C SER A 244 -20.05 -12.63 6.77
N LEU A 245 -19.13 -11.70 7.00
CA LEU A 245 -17.95 -11.45 6.15
C LEU A 245 -16.76 -12.35 6.50
N GLY A 246 -16.71 -12.85 7.74
CA GLY A 246 -15.51 -13.48 8.29
C GLY A 246 -14.97 -14.65 7.47
N SER A 247 -15.86 -15.54 6.99
CA SER A 247 -15.44 -16.70 6.19
C SER A 247 -14.86 -16.30 4.82
N GLU A 248 -15.49 -15.33 4.16
CA GLU A 248 -15.05 -14.84 2.85
C GLU A 248 -13.72 -14.11 2.96
N ARG A 249 -13.59 -13.20 3.94
CA ARG A 249 -12.39 -12.39 4.18
C ARG A 249 -11.19 -13.25 4.59
N LYS A 250 -11.39 -14.22 5.50
CA LYS A 250 -10.35 -15.19 5.83
C LYS A 250 -9.93 -16.01 4.60
N GLY A 251 -10.87 -16.43 3.78
CA GLY A 251 -10.57 -17.11 2.52
C GLY A 251 -9.82 -16.22 1.53
N MET A 252 -10.09 -14.92 1.48
CA MET A 252 -9.36 -13.94 0.66
C MET A 252 -7.91 -13.82 1.15
N GLN A 253 -7.68 -13.63 2.43
CA GLN A 253 -6.36 -13.57 3.04
C GLN A 253 -5.48 -14.78 2.67
N VAL A 254 -6.01 -16.00 2.81
CA VAL A 254 -5.29 -17.22 2.45
C VAL A 254 -4.99 -17.28 0.95
N ARG A 255 -5.92 -16.82 0.09
CA ARG A 255 -5.67 -16.73 -1.36
C ARG A 255 -4.55 -15.75 -1.69
N GLN A 256 -4.45 -14.60 -0.98
CA GLN A 256 -3.37 -13.65 -1.23
C GLN A 256 -2.01 -14.19 -0.78
N ASP A 257 -1.95 -14.94 0.31
CA ASP A 257 -0.74 -15.65 0.73
C ASP A 257 -0.28 -16.63 -0.37
N HIS A 258 -1.20 -17.45 -0.89
CA HIS A 258 -0.92 -18.39 -1.97
C HIS A 258 -0.48 -17.69 -3.26
N ASN A 259 -1.15 -16.60 -3.67
CA ASN A 259 -0.75 -15.81 -4.83
C ASN A 259 0.68 -15.28 -4.70
N ALA A 260 1.05 -14.79 -3.52
CA ALA A 260 2.39 -14.28 -3.24
C ALA A 260 3.44 -15.41 -3.33
N GLU A 261 3.16 -16.60 -2.80
CA GLU A 261 4.02 -17.78 -2.89
C GLU A 261 4.22 -18.25 -4.34
N GLN A 262 3.17 -18.21 -5.17
CA GLN A 262 3.25 -18.62 -6.57
C GLN A 262 4.03 -17.64 -7.44
N MET A 263 4.09 -16.37 -7.07
CA MET A 263 4.83 -15.37 -7.85
C MET A 263 6.34 -15.50 -7.65
N HIS A 264 6.80 -15.34 -6.43
CA HIS A 264 8.23 -15.39 -6.11
C HIS A 264 8.44 -15.43 -4.59
N PRO A 265 9.47 -16.13 -4.06
CA PRO A 265 9.75 -16.18 -2.63
C PRO A 265 9.91 -14.80 -1.97
N SER A 266 10.49 -13.82 -2.66
CA SER A 266 10.57 -12.45 -2.13
C SER A 266 9.20 -11.81 -1.92
N VAL A 267 8.23 -12.10 -2.78
CA VAL A 267 6.85 -11.59 -2.64
C VAL A 267 6.16 -12.26 -1.44
N ALA A 268 6.40 -13.57 -1.22
CA ALA A 268 5.91 -14.27 -0.05
C ALA A 268 6.49 -13.67 1.25
N ASN A 269 7.79 -13.38 1.28
CA ASN A 269 8.43 -12.74 2.43
C ASN A 269 7.89 -11.31 2.67
N MET A 270 7.66 -10.53 1.61
CA MET A 270 7.02 -9.22 1.72
C MET A 270 5.58 -9.35 2.24
N ARG A 271 4.85 -10.36 1.80
CA ARG A 271 3.49 -10.64 2.29
C ARG A 271 3.48 -10.98 3.79
N ALA A 272 4.42 -11.81 4.24
CA ALA A 272 4.59 -12.10 5.67
C ALA A 272 4.89 -10.83 6.47
N LYS A 273 5.75 -9.94 5.95
CA LYS A 273 6.04 -8.63 6.55
C LYS A 273 4.79 -7.75 6.62
N THR A 274 3.95 -7.76 5.60
CA THR A 274 2.66 -7.03 5.62
C THR A 274 1.80 -7.47 6.79
N LYS A 275 1.64 -8.77 7.00
CA LYS A 275 0.75 -9.35 8.02
C LYS A 275 1.16 -9.02 9.45
N ILE A 276 2.42 -8.71 9.70
CA ILE A 276 2.91 -8.28 11.03
C ILE A 276 2.96 -6.76 11.18
N SER A 277 2.57 -6.01 10.15
CA SER A 277 2.56 -4.53 10.23
C SER A 277 1.36 -4.04 11.03
N SER A 278 1.52 -2.92 11.71
CA SER A 278 0.43 -2.29 12.49
C SER A 278 -0.73 -1.79 11.60
N ASN A 279 -0.50 -1.64 10.30
CA ASN A 279 -1.53 -1.26 9.33
C ASN A 279 -2.30 -2.47 8.76
N TYR A 280 -1.90 -3.71 9.11
CA TYR A 280 -2.65 -4.91 8.74
C TYR A 280 -3.60 -5.26 9.88
N SER A 281 -4.80 -4.69 9.86
CA SER A 281 -5.84 -4.89 10.85
C SER A 281 -7.08 -5.49 10.20
N ASN A 282 -7.59 -6.55 10.79
CA ASN A 282 -8.72 -7.34 10.30
C ASN A 282 -9.93 -7.25 11.24
N GLY A 283 -10.02 -6.21 12.07
CA GLY A 283 -11.05 -6.07 13.10
C GLY A 283 -12.49 -6.11 12.58
N GLU A 284 -12.73 -5.87 11.29
CA GLU A 284 -14.05 -6.00 10.68
C GLU A 284 -14.53 -7.45 10.57
N TRP A 285 -13.61 -8.43 10.56
CA TRP A 285 -13.94 -9.84 10.35
C TRP A 285 -13.18 -10.81 11.24
N ASP A 286 -12.11 -10.38 11.90
CA ASP A 286 -11.35 -11.17 12.88
C ASP A 286 -11.64 -10.70 14.31
N LEU A 287 -12.10 -11.64 15.13
CA LEU A 287 -12.49 -11.36 16.50
C LEU A 287 -11.32 -10.94 17.39
N VAL A 288 -10.11 -11.44 17.09
CA VAL A 288 -8.90 -11.11 17.85
C VAL A 288 -8.50 -9.66 17.61
N ASP A 289 -8.44 -9.24 16.36
CA ASP A 289 -8.13 -7.85 15.98
C ASP A 289 -9.23 -6.87 16.45
N ALA A 290 -10.51 -7.26 16.35
CA ALA A 290 -11.61 -6.46 16.87
C ALA A 290 -11.50 -6.20 18.38
N TYR A 291 -11.13 -7.24 19.15
CA TYR A 291 -10.91 -7.13 20.60
C TYR A 291 -9.66 -6.32 20.94
N LEU A 292 -8.59 -6.43 20.15
CA LEU A 292 -7.38 -5.60 20.32
C LEU A 292 -7.68 -4.11 20.11
N ALA A 293 -8.50 -3.80 19.12
CA ALA A 293 -8.92 -2.43 18.83
C ALA A 293 -9.85 -1.87 19.92
N ASP A 294 -10.73 -2.70 20.46
CA ASP A 294 -11.69 -2.34 21.50
C ASP A 294 -11.98 -3.54 22.41
N SER A 295 -11.39 -3.55 23.60
CA SER A 295 -11.57 -4.64 24.57
C SER A 295 -13.03 -4.82 25.04
N THR A 296 -13.89 -3.83 24.85
CA THR A 296 -15.33 -3.92 25.19
C THR A 296 -16.16 -4.50 24.02
N PHE A 297 -15.54 -4.81 22.90
CA PHE A 297 -16.20 -5.32 21.69
C PHE A 297 -16.97 -6.62 21.98
N ILE A 298 -16.39 -7.52 22.76
CA ILE A 298 -17.02 -8.82 23.13
C ILE A 298 -18.37 -8.64 23.82
N ASP A 299 -18.53 -7.60 24.64
CA ASP A 299 -19.78 -7.34 25.38
C ASP A 299 -20.93 -6.93 24.45
N ARG A 300 -20.61 -6.42 23.26
CA ARG A 300 -21.54 -5.94 22.24
C ARG A 300 -21.74 -6.92 21.08
N LEU A 301 -20.93 -7.99 21.05
CA LEU A 301 -20.93 -8.97 19.96
C LEU A 301 -22.21 -9.78 19.97
N LYS A 302 -22.90 -9.85 18.84
CA LYS A 302 -24.11 -10.64 18.69
C LYS A 302 -23.78 -12.12 18.62
N LYS A 303 -24.57 -12.95 19.28
CA LYS A 303 -24.38 -14.43 19.29
C LYS A 303 -24.48 -15.04 17.89
N GLU A 304 -25.25 -14.46 17.00
CA GLU A 304 -25.38 -14.88 15.60
C GLU A 304 -24.09 -14.72 14.81
N ASP A 305 -23.28 -13.68 15.12
CA ASP A 305 -22.03 -13.36 14.47
C ASP A 305 -20.86 -14.26 14.90
N LEU A 306 -21.04 -15.02 15.96
CA LEU A 306 -20.01 -15.94 16.45
C LEU A 306 -19.91 -17.18 15.54
N PRO A 307 -18.68 -17.68 15.30
CA PRO A 307 -18.48 -18.98 14.66
C PRO A 307 -19.08 -20.10 15.50
N LYS A 308 -19.41 -21.21 14.84
CA LYS A 308 -20.16 -22.33 15.47
C LYS A 308 -19.54 -22.82 16.77
N GLU A 309 -18.24 -22.93 16.83
CA GLU A 309 -17.45 -23.41 17.97
C GLU A 309 -17.46 -22.46 19.17
N LEU A 310 -17.83 -21.20 18.96
CA LEU A 310 -17.91 -20.19 20.02
C LEU A 310 -19.36 -19.88 20.43
N LYS A 311 -20.36 -20.39 19.68
CA LYS A 311 -21.77 -20.20 20.04
C LYS A 311 -22.07 -20.85 21.38
N GLY A 312 -22.65 -20.07 22.28
CA GLY A 312 -22.99 -20.53 23.63
C GLY A 312 -21.97 -20.20 24.71
N LYS A 313 -20.81 -19.66 24.35
CA LYS A 313 -19.86 -19.14 25.33
C LYS A 313 -20.36 -17.84 25.95
N THR A 314 -20.02 -17.65 27.21
CA THR A 314 -20.19 -16.37 27.92
C THR A 314 -19.14 -15.35 27.46
N ALA A 315 -19.38 -14.05 27.69
CA ALA A 315 -18.41 -13.01 27.39
C ALA A 315 -17.03 -13.27 28.02
N LYS A 316 -17.01 -13.76 29.27
CA LYS A 316 -15.76 -14.12 29.98
C LYS A 316 -15.02 -15.29 29.32
N GLU A 317 -15.73 -16.29 28.82
CA GLU A 317 -15.13 -17.43 28.12
C GLU A 317 -14.63 -17.03 26.74
N LEU A 318 -15.31 -16.09 26.05
CA LEU A 318 -14.86 -15.51 24.79
C LEU A 318 -13.59 -14.68 24.99
N GLN A 319 -13.55 -13.86 26.03
CA GLN A 319 -12.37 -13.07 26.39
C GLN A 319 -11.16 -13.99 26.65
N LEU A 320 -11.33 -15.03 27.48
CA LEU A 320 -10.27 -16.00 27.74
C LEU A 320 -9.80 -16.72 26.46
N PHE A 321 -10.71 -17.04 25.56
CA PHE A 321 -10.39 -17.65 24.27
C PHE A 321 -9.54 -16.71 23.40
N VAL A 322 -9.92 -15.43 23.30
CA VAL A 322 -9.16 -14.42 22.57
C VAL A 322 -7.79 -14.18 23.21
N ASP A 323 -7.71 -14.12 24.54
CA ASP A 323 -6.45 -13.98 25.28
C ASP A 323 -5.47 -15.13 25.01
N VAL A 324 -5.99 -16.36 24.78
CA VAL A 324 -5.17 -17.51 24.37
C VAL A 324 -4.66 -17.30 22.95
N LYS A 325 -5.53 -16.88 22.02
CA LYS A 325 -5.17 -16.64 20.62
C LYS A 325 -4.12 -15.51 20.47
N LEU A 326 -4.15 -14.52 21.33
CA LEU A 326 -3.16 -13.44 21.38
C LEU A 326 -1.76 -13.89 21.85
N LYS A 327 -1.69 -15.01 22.53
CA LYS A 327 -0.41 -15.58 23.03
C LYS A 327 0.21 -16.60 22.08
N GLU A 328 -0.56 -17.12 21.15
CA GLU A 328 -0.08 -18.00 20.08
C GLU A 328 0.76 -17.23 19.07
#